data_e21a0f7dfc49d57292dd24cf3be3c442
#
_entry.id   e21a0f7dfc49d57292dd24cf3be3c442
#
_cell.length_a   1.000
_cell.length_b   1.000
_cell.length_c   1.000
_cell.angle_alpha   90.00
_cell.angle_beta   90.00
_cell.angle_gamma   90.00
#
_symmetry.space_group_name_H-M   'P 1'
#
loop_
_entity.id
_entity.type
_entity.pdbx_description
1 polymer ?
#
loop_
_entity_poly.entity_id
_entity_poly.type
_entity_poly.pdbx_seq_one_letter_code
_entity_poly.pdbx_strand_id
1 'polypeptide(L)'
;MNDDIIVAVATSRLEAAISIIRLSGKDVIAFVQQFFTGKIINKESHTITYGYIKDNGEKIDEVLVNIYRGKRTFTGEEMVEINCHGGVYITNKVVDLCLHHGARLAERGEFSKRAFLNGRIDLSQAEAISDIITAKNSYASSLALKGIQGSISHFIKDLKEELIQIITQIEVNIDYPEYEDVEELTADKLLPMSTSLIEKMNKIIEDSKNIKLLKEGIQTAIIGKPNVGKSSLLNAMLKEEKAIVTNIAGTTRDVVEGSVTVDDILLNMIDTAGIRETDNIVESLGVEKSKEMIKKADLVLLVIDGSKELDQEDKKLLELTEDTNRIVIINKADLGKKVDLEGIEISAKEQDILALTKEIKKKFNLGLISNQEEYYLTNARQTQLLEKAAVSLQSAIDAMKMSIPADLIVEDLYDSWSCLKEILGEQAKEDLLDELFKRFCIGK
;
A
#
# COMPACT_ATOMS: atom_id res chain seq x y z
N MET A 1 -3.84 21.87 -20.08
CA MET A 1 -4.06 21.99 -18.63
C MET A 1 -5.37 22.73 -18.44
N ASN A 2 -6.28 22.20 -17.65
CA ASN A 2 -7.53 22.89 -17.37
C ASN A 2 -7.22 24.06 -16.42
N ASP A 3 -7.46 25.29 -16.87
CA ASP A 3 -7.26 26.49 -16.03
C ASP A 3 -8.43 26.71 -15.03
N ASP A 4 -9.22 25.64 -14.77
CA ASP A 4 -10.40 25.66 -13.92
C ASP A 4 -10.06 25.53 -12.43
N ILE A 5 -10.88 26.17 -11.61
CA ILE A 5 -10.80 26.03 -10.15
C ILE A 5 -11.64 24.82 -9.73
N ILE A 6 -10.99 23.88 -9.05
CA ILE A 6 -11.65 22.72 -8.47
C ILE A 6 -11.91 22.91 -6.97
N VAL A 7 -13.00 22.34 -6.47
CA VAL A 7 -13.39 22.36 -5.08
C VAL A 7 -13.81 20.98 -4.59
N ALA A 8 -13.37 20.59 -3.39
CA ALA A 8 -13.87 19.41 -2.70
C ALA A 8 -13.81 19.54 -1.18
N VAL A 9 -14.61 18.73 -0.49
CA VAL A 9 -14.49 18.52 0.96
C VAL A 9 -13.32 17.56 1.19
N ALA A 10 -12.29 18.01 1.91
CA ALA A 10 -11.07 17.24 2.19
C ALA A 10 -11.15 16.41 3.50
N THR A 11 -12.13 16.68 4.35
CA THR A 11 -12.40 15.94 5.59
C THR A 11 -13.52 14.90 5.38
N SER A 12 -13.76 14.06 6.39
CA SER A 12 -14.92 13.17 6.39
C SER A 12 -16.24 13.97 6.26
N ARG A 13 -17.23 13.40 5.56
CA ARG A 13 -18.57 14.02 5.41
C ARG A 13 -19.51 13.76 6.58
N LEU A 14 -18.99 13.32 7.70
CA LEU A 14 -19.74 13.15 8.95
C LEU A 14 -19.71 14.45 9.76
N GLU A 15 -20.67 14.60 10.69
CA GLU A 15 -20.65 15.72 11.65
C GLU A 15 -19.36 15.69 12.48
N ALA A 16 -18.67 16.81 12.51
CA ALA A 16 -17.40 17.00 13.21
C ALA A 16 -17.28 18.45 13.70
N ALA A 17 -16.26 18.75 14.49
CA ALA A 17 -16.01 20.12 14.93
C ALA A 17 -15.63 21.05 13.77
N ILE A 18 -14.85 20.53 12.80
CA ILE A 18 -14.30 21.28 11.65
C ILE A 18 -14.48 20.46 10.38
N SER A 19 -14.80 21.15 9.27
CA SER A 19 -14.71 20.63 7.93
C SER A 19 -13.76 21.50 7.09
N ILE A 20 -12.94 20.87 6.26
CA ILE A 20 -12.00 21.57 5.38
C ILE A 20 -12.49 21.43 3.95
N ILE A 21 -12.75 22.57 3.31
CA ILE A 21 -13.08 22.68 1.89
C ILE A 21 -11.82 23.14 1.17
N ARG A 22 -11.30 22.31 0.29
CA ARG A 22 -10.07 22.55 -0.46
C ARG A 22 -10.38 23.00 -1.87
N LEU A 23 -9.70 24.07 -2.31
CA LEU A 23 -9.77 24.58 -3.67
C LEU A 23 -8.35 24.63 -4.26
N SER A 24 -8.23 24.35 -5.56
CA SER A 24 -6.98 24.47 -6.31
C SER A 24 -7.27 25.00 -7.72
N GLY A 25 -6.38 25.81 -8.24
CA GLY A 25 -6.44 26.32 -9.60
C GLY A 25 -5.89 27.72 -9.72
N LYS A 26 -5.82 28.20 -10.95
CA LYS A 26 -5.34 29.54 -11.25
C LYS A 26 -6.27 30.60 -10.64
N ASP A 27 -5.69 31.61 -10.02
CA ASP A 27 -6.41 32.74 -9.40
C ASP A 27 -7.40 32.34 -8.29
N VAL A 28 -7.27 31.14 -7.68
CA VAL A 28 -8.18 30.64 -6.64
C VAL A 28 -8.25 31.56 -5.42
N ILE A 29 -7.20 32.32 -5.11
CA ILE A 29 -7.18 33.26 -3.99
C ILE A 29 -8.07 34.46 -4.28
N ALA A 30 -8.00 35.01 -5.50
CA ALA A 30 -8.88 36.09 -5.95
C ALA A 30 -10.35 35.61 -6.04
N PHE A 31 -10.56 34.36 -6.43
CA PHE A 31 -11.86 33.74 -6.46
C PHE A 31 -12.49 33.66 -5.04
N VAL A 32 -11.78 33.15 -4.05
CA VAL A 32 -12.30 33.02 -2.66
C VAL A 32 -12.50 34.42 -2.04
N GLN A 33 -11.68 35.41 -2.39
CA GLN A 33 -11.84 36.79 -1.91
C GLN A 33 -13.22 37.41 -2.23
N GLN A 34 -13.92 36.96 -3.27
CA GLN A 34 -15.22 37.47 -3.66
C GLN A 34 -16.31 37.29 -2.60
N PHE A 35 -16.23 36.18 -1.86
CA PHE A 35 -17.22 35.80 -0.84
C PHE A 35 -16.65 35.64 0.58
N PHE A 36 -15.37 36.01 0.77
CA PHE A 36 -14.71 36.01 2.07
C PHE A 36 -14.44 37.41 2.57
N THR A 37 -14.75 37.70 3.85
CA THR A 37 -14.60 39.02 4.42
C THR A 37 -13.17 39.41 4.80
N GLY A 38 -12.32 38.44 5.06
CA GLY A 38 -10.91 38.68 5.37
C GLY A 38 -10.14 39.09 4.12
N LYS A 39 -9.08 39.91 4.26
CA LYS A 39 -8.23 40.32 3.15
C LYS A 39 -7.16 39.27 2.90
N ILE A 40 -7.23 38.56 1.76
CA ILE A 40 -6.31 37.43 1.44
C ILE A 40 -5.45 37.68 0.19
N ILE A 41 -5.81 38.62 -0.69
CA ILE A 41 -5.12 38.80 -1.96
C ILE A 41 -3.62 39.08 -1.80
N ASN A 42 -3.24 39.89 -0.83
CA ASN A 42 -1.84 40.27 -0.60
C ASN A 42 -1.15 39.52 0.53
N LYS A 43 -1.77 38.41 0.99
CA LYS A 43 -1.16 37.61 2.02
C LYS A 43 -0.09 36.68 1.45
N GLU A 44 0.94 36.44 2.26
CA GLU A 44 1.99 35.48 1.92
C GLU A 44 1.46 34.05 1.93
N SER A 45 2.19 33.15 1.27
CA SER A 45 1.91 31.72 1.29
C SER A 45 2.04 31.16 2.70
N HIS A 46 1.29 30.11 3.00
CA HIS A 46 1.28 29.41 4.30
C HIS A 46 0.81 30.31 5.46
N THR A 47 -0.15 31.20 5.19
CA THR A 47 -0.77 32.07 6.20
C THR A 47 -2.24 31.75 6.38
N ILE A 48 -2.74 32.04 7.57
CA ILE A 48 -4.14 31.84 7.97
C ILE A 48 -4.80 33.20 8.17
N THR A 49 -6.02 33.34 7.68
CA THR A 49 -6.82 34.56 7.86
C THR A 49 -8.21 34.24 8.40
N TYR A 50 -8.57 34.90 9.48
CA TYR A 50 -9.92 34.80 10.09
C TYR A 50 -10.91 35.69 9.34
N GLY A 51 -12.15 35.23 9.21
CA GLY A 51 -13.24 35.99 8.63
C GLY A 51 -14.54 35.20 8.53
N TYR A 52 -15.46 35.70 7.70
CA TYR A 52 -16.75 35.10 7.43
C TYR A 52 -16.90 34.79 5.95
N ILE A 53 -17.50 33.65 5.64
CA ILE A 53 -18.03 33.38 4.31
C ILE A 53 -19.40 34.07 4.20
N LYS A 54 -19.65 34.76 3.11
CA LYS A 54 -20.89 35.51 2.83
C LYS A 54 -21.47 35.08 1.49
N ASP A 55 -22.79 35.00 1.45
CA ASP A 55 -23.59 34.87 0.25
C ASP A 55 -24.60 36.05 0.19
N ASN A 56 -24.61 36.84 -0.89
CA ASN A 56 -25.52 37.99 -1.07
C ASN A 56 -25.58 38.91 0.15
N GLY A 57 -24.48 39.11 0.85
CA GLY A 57 -24.37 39.95 2.05
C GLY A 57 -24.67 39.28 3.37
N GLU A 58 -25.30 38.08 3.38
CA GLU A 58 -25.55 37.28 4.58
C GLU A 58 -24.33 36.44 4.96
N LYS A 59 -24.04 36.37 6.25
CA LYS A 59 -22.99 35.50 6.77
C LYS A 59 -23.47 34.05 6.79
N ILE A 60 -22.71 33.16 6.15
CA ILE A 60 -22.97 31.73 6.15
C ILE A 60 -22.27 31.08 7.34
N ASP A 61 -20.97 31.35 7.52
CA ASP A 61 -20.17 30.75 8.59
C ASP A 61 -18.96 31.62 8.94
N GLU A 62 -18.46 31.42 10.14
CA GLU A 62 -17.21 31.98 10.65
C GLU A 62 -16.08 30.97 10.39
N VAL A 63 -15.05 31.40 9.67
CA VAL A 63 -14.05 30.47 9.11
C VAL A 63 -12.62 30.97 9.28
N LEU A 64 -11.68 30.01 9.18
CA LEU A 64 -10.27 30.25 8.94
C LEU A 64 -9.92 29.86 7.51
N VAL A 65 -9.29 30.76 6.78
CA VAL A 65 -8.86 30.51 5.40
C VAL A 65 -7.34 30.41 5.34
N ASN A 66 -6.85 29.23 4.92
CA ASN A 66 -5.43 28.96 4.67
C ASN A 66 -5.09 29.28 3.23
N ILE A 67 -3.96 29.91 2.99
CA ILE A 67 -3.51 30.39 1.68
C ILE A 67 -2.20 29.72 1.32
N TYR A 68 -2.14 29.14 0.12
CA TYR A 68 -0.95 28.52 -0.41
C TYR A 68 -0.65 29.05 -1.81
N ARG A 69 0.56 29.59 -2.01
CA ARG A 69 1.00 30.19 -3.26
C ARG A 69 2.22 29.49 -3.85
N GLY A 70 2.33 29.54 -5.16
CA GLY A 70 3.48 29.07 -5.89
C GLY A 70 3.59 27.56 -5.93
N LYS A 71 4.78 27.06 -6.25
CA LYS A 71 5.03 25.63 -6.46
C LYS A 71 5.10 24.77 -5.19
N ARG A 72 5.23 25.40 -4.00
CA ARG A 72 5.29 24.71 -2.70
C ARG A 72 3.90 24.47 -2.12
N THR A 73 2.97 24.01 -2.94
CA THR A 73 1.61 23.62 -2.57
C THR A 73 1.43 22.11 -2.79
N PHE A 74 0.31 21.57 -2.42
CA PHE A 74 0.06 20.14 -2.66
C PHE A 74 -0.06 19.83 -4.15
N THR A 75 -0.81 20.64 -4.92
CA THR A 75 -1.03 20.44 -6.36
C THR A 75 0.05 21.04 -7.26
N GLY A 76 0.96 21.87 -6.71
CA GLY A 76 1.86 22.69 -7.51
C GLY A 76 1.20 23.95 -8.08
N GLU A 77 -0.11 24.17 -7.83
CA GLU A 77 -0.89 25.36 -8.19
C GLU A 77 -1.16 26.21 -6.95
N GLU A 78 -1.79 27.40 -7.12
CA GLU A 78 -2.35 28.10 -5.96
C GLU A 78 -3.48 27.29 -5.34
N MET A 79 -3.53 27.29 -4.01
CA MET A 79 -4.55 26.56 -3.23
C MET A 79 -5.11 27.42 -2.11
N VAL A 80 -6.35 27.15 -1.77
CA VAL A 80 -7.02 27.70 -0.60
C VAL A 80 -7.71 26.56 0.15
N GLU A 81 -7.63 26.59 1.48
CA GLU A 81 -8.43 25.70 2.34
C GLU A 81 -9.30 26.57 3.24
N ILE A 82 -10.60 26.34 3.19
CA ILE A 82 -11.60 27.00 4.00
C ILE A 82 -11.95 26.04 5.14
N ASN A 83 -11.53 26.39 6.37
CA ASN A 83 -11.88 25.63 7.56
C ASN A 83 -13.18 26.20 8.13
N CYS A 84 -14.28 25.52 7.90
CA CYS A 84 -15.62 25.88 8.38
C CYS A 84 -16.06 24.95 9.51
N HIS A 85 -17.17 25.27 10.18
CA HIS A 85 -17.78 24.35 11.12
C HIS A 85 -18.21 23.05 10.43
N GLY A 86 -17.96 21.91 11.08
CA GLY A 86 -18.08 20.56 10.51
C GLY A 86 -19.52 20.02 10.41
N GLY A 87 -20.53 20.89 10.35
CA GLY A 87 -21.91 20.51 10.10
C GLY A 87 -22.11 20.19 8.62
N VAL A 88 -22.75 19.07 8.29
CA VAL A 88 -22.99 18.64 6.89
C VAL A 88 -23.69 19.72 6.07
N TYR A 89 -24.70 20.40 6.65
CA TYR A 89 -25.43 21.48 5.98
C TYR A 89 -24.54 22.67 5.65
N ILE A 90 -23.74 23.15 6.60
CA ILE A 90 -22.84 24.31 6.41
C ILE A 90 -21.75 23.98 5.39
N THR A 91 -21.14 22.80 5.50
CA THR A 91 -20.11 22.34 4.54
C THR A 91 -20.65 22.32 3.12
N ASN A 92 -21.84 21.75 2.90
CA ASN A 92 -22.46 21.73 1.58
C ASN A 92 -22.79 23.13 1.08
N LYS A 93 -23.32 24.02 1.95
CA LYS A 93 -23.66 25.40 1.58
C LYS A 93 -22.43 26.19 1.13
N VAL A 94 -21.27 25.99 1.74
CA VAL A 94 -20.03 26.64 1.30
C VAL A 94 -19.52 26.05 -0.03
N VAL A 95 -19.62 24.72 -0.24
CA VAL A 95 -19.29 24.09 -1.52
C VAL A 95 -20.22 24.61 -2.63
N ASP A 96 -21.53 24.64 -2.39
CA ASP A 96 -22.52 25.16 -3.36
C ASP A 96 -22.22 26.62 -3.73
N LEU A 97 -21.83 27.45 -2.75
CA LEU A 97 -21.40 28.81 -3.00
C LEU A 97 -20.19 28.86 -3.95
N CYS A 98 -19.19 28.01 -3.75
CA CYS A 98 -18.03 27.91 -4.65
C CYS A 98 -18.46 27.51 -6.07
N LEU A 99 -19.39 26.56 -6.19
CA LEU A 99 -19.92 26.13 -7.50
C LEU A 99 -20.69 27.25 -8.20
N HIS A 100 -21.54 27.98 -7.47
CA HIS A 100 -22.27 29.12 -8.03
C HIS A 100 -21.36 30.28 -8.52
N HIS A 101 -20.17 30.42 -7.91
CA HIS A 101 -19.17 31.38 -8.34
C HIS A 101 -18.30 30.88 -9.50
N GLY A 102 -18.48 29.65 -9.96
CA GLY A 102 -17.80 29.13 -11.16
C GLY A 102 -16.69 28.11 -10.89
N ALA A 103 -16.50 27.64 -9.65
CA ALA A 103 -15.67 26.48 -9.40
C ALA A 103 -16.37 25.21 -9.90
N ARG A 104 -15.60 24.14 -10.16
CA ARG A 104 -16.10 22.80 -10.48
C ARG A 104 -15.82 21.85 -9.34
N LEU A 105 -16.71 20.88 -9.11
CA LEU A 105 -16.39 19.77 -8.19
C LEU A 105 -15.18 19.00 -8.71
N ALA A 106 -14.25 18.74 -7.80
CA ALA A 106 -13.10 17.90 -8.09
C ALA A 106 -13.53 16.44 -8.30
N GLU A 107 -12.91 15.78 -9.24
CA GLU A 107 -12.99 14.34 -9.43
C GLU A 107 -12.25 13.60 -8.32
N ARG A 108 -12.43 12.27 -8.24
CA ARG A 108 -11.66 11.44 -7.32
C ARG A 108 -10.18 11.50 -7.67
N GLY A 109 -9.33 11.78 -6.67
CA GLY A 109 -7.87 11.87 -6.86
C GLY A 109 -7.39 13.07 -7.66
N GLU A 110 -8.24 14.02 -8.04
CA GLU A 110 -7.86 15.10 -8.96
C GLU A 110 -6.78 16.02 -8.40
N PHE A 111 -6.76 16.30 -7.12
CA PHE A 111 -5.67 17.10 -6.53
C PHE A 111 -4.32 16.37 -6.65
N SER A 112 -4.28 15.05 -6.43
CA SER A 112 -3.06 14.25 -6.63
C SER A 112 -2.69 14.12 -8.10
N LYS A 113 -3.67 14.00 -9.00
CA LYS A 113 -3.45 14.02 -10.46
C LYS A 113 -2.82 15.34 -10.90
N ARG A 114 -3.31 16.48 -10.41
CA ARG A 114 -2.70 17.80 -10.68
C ARG A 114 -1.29 17.92 -10.12
N ALA A 115 -1.06 17.41 -8.91
CA ALA A 115 0.27 17.36 -8.31
C ALA A 115 1.26 16.56 -9.19
N PHE A 116 0.83 15.42 -9.73
CA PHE A 116 1.61 14.60 -10.67
C PHE A 116 1.85 15.33 -11.99
N LEU A 117 0.81 15.88 -12.63
CA LEU A 117 0.92 16.60 -13.90
C LEU A 117 1.81 17.85 -13.80
N ASN A 118 1.81 18.52 -12.64
CA ASN A 118 2.67 19.65 -12.34
C ASN A 118 4.10 19.27 -11.91
N GLY A 119 4.44 17.97 -11.92
CA GLY A 119 5.76 17.47 -11.54
C GLY A 119 6.11 17.65 -10.07
N ARG A 120 5.10 17.84 -9.19
CA ARG A 120 5.30 17.97 -7.74
C ARG A 120 5.60 16.62 -7.10
N ILE A 121 4.97 15.58 -7.61
CA ILE A 121 5.15 14.17 -7.22
C ILE A 121 5.19 13.31 -8.48
N ASP A 122 5.82 12.15 -8.42
CA ASP A 122 5.70 11.10 -9.44
C ASP A 122 4.56 10.11 -9.08
N LEU A 123 4.31 9.15 -9.98
CA LEU A 123 3.19 8.23 -9.79
C LEU A 123 3.38 7.32 -8.58
N SER A 124 4.62 6.92 -8.26
CA SER A 124 4.90 6.09 -7.08
C SER A 124 4.64 6.84 -5.78
N GLN A 125 4.95 8.14 -5.73
CA GLN A 125 4.64 9.02 -4.60
C GLN A 125 3.14 9.27 -4.47
N ALA A 126 2.41 9.42 -5.59
CA ALA A 126 0.96 9.54 -5.58
C ALA A 126 0.30 8.28 -4.98
N GLU A 127 0.72 7.10 -5.42
CA GLU A 127 0.27 5.82 -4.86
C GLU A 127 0.57 5.72 -3.36
N ALA A 128 1.75 6.14 -2.91
CA ALA A 128 2.14 6.16 -1.50
C ALA A 128 1.26 7.10 -0.64
N ILE A 129 0.78 8.23 -1.21
CA ILE A 129 -0.21 9.11 -0.54
C ILE A 129 -1.55 8.39 -0.34
N SER A 130 -1.97 7.52 -1.26
CA SER A 130 -3.16 6.70 -1.06
C SER A 130 -2.92 5.63 0.01
N ASP A 131 -1.75 5.02 -0.01
CA ASP A 131 -1.34 3.97 0.92
C ASP A 131 -1.32 4.44 2.38
N ILE A 132 -0.81 5.65 2.66
CA ILE A 132 -0.76 6.17 4.03
C ILE A 132 -2.16 6.42 4.62
N ILE A 133 -3.14 6.76 3.76
CA ILE A 133 -4.52 7.00 4.20
C ILE A 133 -5.22 5.69 4.56
N THR A 134 -4.89 4.62 3.83
CA THR A 134 -5.52 3.31 3.99
C THR A 134 -4.70 2.38 4.90
N ALA A 135 -3.56 2.84 5.42
CA ALA A 135 -2.70 2.07 6.30
C ALA A 135 -3.44 1.60 7.56
N LYS A 136 -3.38 0.28 7.83
CA LYS A 136 -4.06 -0.35 8.96
C LYS A 136 -3.13 -0.70 10.13
N ASN A 137 -1.81 -0.56 9.93
CA ASN A 137 -0.80 -0.82 10.96
C ASN A 137 0.37 0.16 10.84
N SER A 138 1.22 0.21 11.86
CA SER A 138 2.37 1.12 11.92
C SER A 138 3.37 0.86 10.79
N TYR A 139 3.53 -0.39 10.41
CA TYR A 139 4.43 -0.82 9.36
C TYR A 139 3.99 -0.31 7.98
N ALA A 140 2.72 -0.51 7.61
CA ALA A 140 2.15 0.02 6.37
C ALA A 140 2.26 1.56 6.31
N SER A 141 2.00 2.25 7.44
CA SER A 141 2.16 3.70 7.54
C SER A 141 3.61 4.15 7.33
N SER A 142 4.58 3.46 7.95
CA SER A 142 6.01 3.77 7.79
C SER A 142 6.49 3.58 6.35
N LEU A 143 6.09 2.49 5.69
CA LEU A 143 6.42 2.24 4.28
C LEU A 143 5.84 3.30 3.36
N ALA A 144 4.56 3.63 3.56
CA ALA A 144 3.90 4.67 2.78
C ALA A 144 4.59 6.03 2.95
N LEU A 145 5.03 6.37 4.15
CA LEU A 145 5.77 7.61 4.41
C LEU A 145 7.12 7.63 3.67
N LYS A 146 7.88 6.52 3.68
CA LYS A 146 9.11 6.39 2.88
C LYS A 146 8.82 6.56 1.38
N GLY A 147 7.72 5.96 0.89
CA GLY A 147 7.26 6.12 -0.49
C GLY A 147 6.97 7.58 -0.85
N ILE A 148 6.24 8.33 0.02
CA ILE A 148 5.98 9.76 -0.15
C ILE A 148 7.29 10.56 -0.21
N GLN A 149 8.29 10.20 0.59
CA GLN A 149 9.62 10.82 0.60
C GLN A 149 10.43 10.51 -0.67
N GLY A 150 9.94 9.61 -1.54
CA GLY A 150 10.55 9.31 -2.83
C GLY A 150 11.58 8.19 -2.80
N SER A 151 11.60 7.32 -1.78
CA SER A 151 12.53 6.21 -1.72
C SER A 151 12.48 5.32 -2.97
N ILE A 152 11.26 4.92 -3.38
CA ILE A 152 11.03 4.12 -4.59
C ILE A 152 11.47 4.89 -5.84
N SER A 153 11.15 6.18 -5.90
CA SER A 153 11.50 7.04 -7.03
C SER A 153 13.01 7.12 -7.24
N HIS A 154 13.79 7.27 -6.16
CA HIS A 154 15.25 7.28 -6.25
C HIS A 154 15.80 5.94 -6.74
N PHE A 155 15.36 4.84 -6.15
CA PHE A 155 15.78 3.51 -6.55
C PHE A 155 15.49 3.22 -8.04
N ILE A 156 14.29 3.53 -8.53
CA ILE A 156 13.93 3.32 -9.94
C ILE A 156 14.74 4.24 -10.85
N LYS A 157 15.03 5.47 -10.44
CA LYS A 157 15.92 6.37 -11.19
C LYS A 157 17.34 5.83 -11.31
N ASP A 158 17.89 5.30 -10.22
CA ASP A 158 19.23 4.68 -10.23
C ASP A 158 19.28 3.48 -11.19
N LEU A 159 18.27 2.59 -11.16
CA LEU A 159 18.17 1.48 -12.11
C LEU A 159 18.08 1.98 -13.58
N LYS A 160 17.30 3.04 -13.82
CA LYS A 160 17.16 3.65 -15.14
C LYS A 160 18.48 4.23 -15.64
N GLU A 161 19.24 4.88 -14.76
CA GLU A 161 20.54 5.46 -15.09
C GLU A 161 21.57 4.38 -15.41
N GLU A 162 21.64 3.31 -14.61
CA GLU A 162 22.50 2.17 -14.88
C GLU A 162 22.15 1.51 -16.23
N LEU A 163 20.85 1.32 -16.50
CA LEU A 163 20.40 0.68 -17.74
C LEU A 163 20.65 1.56 -18.97
N ILE A 164 20.41 2.88 -18.89
CA ILE A 164 20.68 3.77 -20.02
C ILE A 164 22.17 3.89 -20.34
N GLN A 165 23.06 3.75 -19.33
CA GLN A 165 24.49 3.66 -19.57
C GLN A 165 24.84 2.43 -20.40
N ILE A 166 24.24 1.27 -20.12
CA ILE A 166 24.44 0.04 -20.91
C ILE A 166 23.95 0.25 -22.35
N ILE A 167 22.72 0.80 -22.51
CA ILE A 167 22.13 1.09 -23.83
C ILE A 167 23.03 2.04 -24.62
N THR A 168 23.43 3.16 -24.02
CA THR A 168 24.29 4.16 -24.69
C THR A 168 25.63 3.57 -25.17
N GLN A 169 26.25 2.71 -24.35
CA GLN A 169 27.46 2.04 -24.75
C GLN A 169 27.25 1.13 -25.97
N ILE A 170 26.15 0.41 -26.04
CA ILE A 170 25.80 -0.44 -27.19
C ILE A 170 25.56 0.42 -28.43
N GLU A 171 24.76 1.50 -28.33
CA GLU A 171 24.45 2.38 -29.46
C GLU A 171 25.67 3.04 -30.04
N VAL A 172 26.60 3.54 -29.20
CA VAL A 172 27.87 4.14 -29.67
C VAL A 172 28.68 3.12 -30.48
N ASN A 173 28.70 1.85 -30.09
CA ASN A 173 29.40 0.81 -30.84
C ASN A 173 28.70 0.39 -32.15
N ILE A 174 27.36 0.51 -32.20
CA ILE A 174 26.60 0.27 -33.43
C ILE A 174 26.81 1.41 -34.43
N ASP A 175 26.74 2.68 -33.96
CA ASP A 175 26.78 3.86 -34.81
C ASP A 175 28.21 4.21 -35.28
N TYR A 176 29.21 3.87 -34.49
CA TYR A 176 30.62 4.24 -34.74
C TYR A 176 31.59 3.05 -34.68
N PRO A 177 31.40 2.01 -35.48
CA PRO A 177 32.25 0.79 -35.42
C PRO A 177 33.67 1.02 -35.88
N GLU A 178 33.98 2.13 -36.59
CA GLU A 178 35.30 2.41 -37.20
C GLU A 178 36.17 3.34 -36.33
N TYR A 179 35.68 3.83 -35.18
CA TYR A 179 36.47 4.73 -34.33
C TYR A 179 37.36 3.91 -33.38
N GLU A 180 38.70 3.98 -33.62
CA GLU A 180 39.72 3.30 -32.77
C GLU A 180 39.71 3.77 -31.30
N ASP A 181 39.15 4.96 -31.02
CA ASP A 181 39.00 5.54 -29.66
C ASP A 181 37.72 5.05 -28.93
N VAL A 182 36.80 4.38 -29.61
CA VAL A 182 35.62 3.79 -28.99
C VAL A 182 36.04 2.43 -28.41
N GLU A 183 36.04 2.31 -27.10
CA GLU A 183 36.33 1.07 -26.39
C GLU A 183 35.47 -0.07 -26.96
N GLU A 184 36.13 -1.08 -27.57
CA GLU A 184 35.43 -2.21 -28.17
C GLU A 184 34.55 -2.89 -27.11
N LEU A 185 33.26 -2.92 -27.40
CA LEU A 185 32.26 -3.42 -26.47
C LEU A 185 32.29 -4.94 -26.51
N THR A 186 32.99 -5.50 -25.58
CA THR A 186 33.02 -6.96 -25.41
C THR A 186 31.87 -7.38 -24.49
N ALA A 187 31.28 -8.56 -24.76
CA ALA A 187 30.33 -9.22 -23.86
C ALA A 187 30.86 -9.28 -22.42
N ASP A 188 32.18 -9.32 -22.25
CA ASP A 188 32.90 -9.35 -20.96
C ASP A 188 32.69 -8.08 -20.12
N LYS A 189 32.36 -6.91 -20.73
CA LYS A 189 32.08 -5.67 -20.02
C LYS A 189 30.58 -5.51 -19.73
N LEU A 190 29.73 -5.80 -20.71
CA LEU A 190 28.26 -5.62 -20.58
C LEU A 190 27.60 -6.67 -19.68
N LEU A 191 28.04 -7.92 -19.75
CA LEU A 191 27.51 -9.03 -18.98
C LEU A 191 27.57 -8.80 -17.46
N PRO A 192 28.71 -8.39 -16.86
CA PRO A 192 28.78 -8.11 -15.43
C PRO A 192 27.86 -6.96 -15.00
N MET A 193 27.76 -5.88 -15.79
CA MET A 193 26.90 -4.74 -15.50
C MET A 193 25.41 -5.15 -15.52
N SER A 194 25.00 -5.83 -16.58
CA SER A 194 23.61 -6.31 -16.74
C SER A 194 23.25 -7.35 -15.67
N THR A 195 24.19 -8.24 -15.30
CA THR A 195 24.00 -9.24 -14.25
C THR A 195 23.84 -8.59 -12.89
N SER A 196 24.68 -7.59 -12.56
CA SER A 196 24.53 -6.84 -11.31
C SER A 196 23.19 -6.12 -11.23
N LEU A 197 22.74 -5.56 -12.35
CA LEU A 197 21.46 -4.82 -12.40
C LEU A 197 20.26 -5.75 -12.19
N ILE A 198 20.24 -6.92 -12.84
CA ILE A 198 19.15 -7.89 -12.66
C ILE A 198 19.13 -8.50 -11.26
N GLU A 199 20.29 -8.71 -10.63
CA GLU A 199 20.36 -9.16 -9.23
C GLU A 199 19.70 -8.14 -8.28
N LYS A 200 19.97 -6.83 -8.48
CA LYS A 200 19.29 -5.75 -7.73
C LYS A 200 17.79 -5.79 -7.92
N MET A 201 17.30 -5.92 -9.17
CA MET A 201 15.87 -6.01 -9.46
C MET A 201 15.22 -7.22 -8.79
N ASN A 202 15.83 -8.41 -8.93
CA ASN A 202 15.28 -9.65 -8.38
C ASN A 202 15.24 -9.63 -6.85
N LYS A 203 16.26 -9.07 -6.19
CA LYS A 203 16.27 -8.90 -4.74
C LYS A 203 15.06 -8.07 -4.27
N ILE A 204 14.82 -6.93 -4.90
CA ILE A 204 13.68 -6.07 -4.54
C ILE A 204 12.34 -6.75 -4.82
N ILE A 205 12.22 -7.50 -5.92
CA ILE A 205 10.99 -8.26 -6.24
C ILE A 205 10.71 -9.29 -5.15
N GLU A 206 11.73 -10.02 -4.72
CA GLU A 206 11.59 -11.03 -3.66
C GLU A 206 11.21 -10.40 -2.31
N ASP A 207 11.93 -9.35 -1.90
CA ASP A 207 11.67 -8.62 -0.66
C ASP A 207 10.25 -8.01 -0.66
N SER A 208 9.80 -7.50 -1.81
CA SER A 208 8.47 -6.88 -1.96
C SER A 208 7.31 -7.86 -1.79
N LYS A 209 7.50 -9.16 -2.10
CA LYS A 209 6.46 -10.19 -1.87
C LYS A 209 6.13 -10.36 -0.39
N ASN A 210 7.14 -10.39 0.47
CA ASN A 210 6.95 -10.52 1.91
C ASN A 210 6.29 -9.26 2.50
N ILE A 211 6.63 -8.09 1.97
CA ILE A 211 6.11 -6.80 2.42
C ILE A 211 4.63 -6.62 2.06
N LYS A 212 4.20 -7.13 0.92
CA LYS A 212 2.79 -7.12 0.55
C LYS A 212 1.94 -7.81 1.63
N LEU A 213 2.39 -8.96 2.14
CA LEU A 213 1.70 -9.67 3.23
C LEU A 213 1.61 -8.84 4.51
N LEU A 214 2.66 -8.06 4.82
CA LEU A 214 2.65 -7.17 5.98
C LEU A 214 1.73 -5.96 5.83
N LYS A 215 1.64 -5.40 4.63
CA LYS A 215 0.78 -4.25 4.32
C LYS A 215 -0.69 -4.64 4.26
N GLU A 216 -1.02 -5.70 3.53
CA GLU A 216 -2.39 -6.15 3.30
C GLU A 216 -2.92 -7.01 4.46
N GLY A 217 -2.03 -7.56 5.27
CA GLY A 217 -2.32 -8.54 6.32
C GLY A 217 -2.19 -9.97 5.84
N ILE A 218 -1.78 -10.84 6.75
CA ILE A 218 -1.55 -12.27 6.49
C ILE A 218 -2.90 -12.99 6.55
N GLN A 219 -3.34 -13.60 5.45
CA GLN A 219 -4.55 -14.43 5.40
C GLN A 219 -4.35 -15.65 6.29
N THR A 220 -5.03 -15.68 7.43
CA THR A 220 -4.77 -16.65 8.51
C THR A 220 -5.96 -17.56 8.76
N ALA A 221 -5.75 -18.86 8.67
CA ALA A 221 -6.73 -19.87 9.04
C ALA A 221 -6.40 -20.48 10.41
N ILE A 222 -7.38 -20.55 11.31
CA ILE A 222 -7.26 -21.28 12.57
C ILE A 222 -7.94 -22.64 12.43
N ILE A 223 -7.16 -23.72 12.46
CA ILE A 223 -7.61 -25.09 12.23
C ILE A 223 -7.36 -25.93 13.48
N GLY A 224 -8.21 -26.90 13.73
CA GLY A 224 -8.11 -27.82 14.87
C GLY A 224 -9.47 -28.42 15.19
N LYS A 225 -9.49 -29.47 15.97
CA LYS A 225 -10.72 -30.17 16.41
C LYS A 225 -11.65 -29.27 17.25
N PRO A 226 -12.89 -29.65 17.46
CA PRO A 226 -13.77 -29.02 18.46
C PRO A 226 -13.11 -29.00 19.84
N ASN A 227 -13.32 -27.95 20.61
CA ASN A 227 -12.88 -27.80 22.01
C ASN A 227 -11.36 -27.80 22.26
N VAL A 228 -10.51 -27.70 21.23
CA VAL A 228 -9.05 -27.52 21.41
C VAL A 228 -8.66 -26.10 21.82
N GLY A 229 -9.60 -25.15 21.77
CA GLY A 229 -9.41 -23.77 22.22
C GLY A 229 -9.21 -22.75 21.09
N LYS A 230 -9.70 -23.00 19.87
CA LYS A 230 -9.64 -22.05 18.73
C LYS A 230 -10.27 -20.69 19.05
N SER A 231 -11.49 -20.71 19.61
CA SER A 231 -12.19 -19.48 20.03
C SER A 231 -11.47 -18.75 21.17
N SER A 232 -10.86 -19.51 22.08
CA SER A 232 -10.05 -18.92 23.17
C SER A 232 -8.78 -18.28 22.64
N LEU A 233 -8.12 -18.90 21.65
CA LEU A 233 -6.96 -18.32 20.97
C LEU A 233 -7.33 -17.03 20.24
N LEU A 234 -8.42 -17.03 19.47
CA LEU A 234 -8.91 -15.83 18.79
C LEU A 234 -9.23 -14.72 19.79
N ASN A 235 -9.89 -15.05 20.90
CA ASN A 235 -10.20 -14.09 21.95
C ASN A 235 -8.95 -13.56 22.67
N ALA A 236 -7.92 -14.39 22.87
CA ALA A 236 -6.64 -13.96 23.42
C ALA A 236 -5.95 -12.97 22.49
N MET A 237 -5.95 -13.23 21.17
CA MET A 237 -5.40 -12.33 20.15
C MET A 237 -6.18 -11.02 20.05
N LEU A 238 -7.51 -11.03 20.23
CA LEU A 238 -8.35 -9.83 20.21
C LEU A 238 -8.22 -8.94 21.45
N LYS A 239 -7.77 -9.49 22.58
CA LYS A 239 -7.62 -8.76 23.86
C LYS A 239 -6.25 -8.14 24.06
N GLU A 240 -5.26 -8.42 23.25
CA GLU A 240 -3.99 -7.68 23.28
C GLU A 240 -4.29 -6.19 23.07
N GLU A 241 -3.76 -5.32 23.96
CA GLU A 241 -4.13 -3.89 24.08
C GLU A 241 -3.97 -3.03 22.81
N LYS A 242 -3.46 -3.61 21.73
CA LYS A 242 -3.26 -2.94 20.42
C LYS A 242 -4.22 -3.44 19.31
N ALA A 243 -5.17 -4.29 19.63
CA ALA A 243 -6.11 -4.80 18.62
C ALA A 243 -7.09 -3.71 18.17
N ILE A 244 -6.84 -3.06 17.06
CA ILE A 244 -7.79 -2.15 16.41
C ILE A 244 -8.76 -3.00 15.59
N VAL A 245 -9.96 -3.23 16.15
CA VAL A 245 -11.07 -3.83 15.39
C VAL A 245 -11.64 -2.75 14.48
N THR A 246 -11.26 -2.72 13.23
CA THR A 246 -11.86 -1.79 12.26
C THR A 246 -13.13 -2.43 11.68
N ASN A 247 -14.29 -2.05 12.22
CA ASN A 247 -15.55 -2.20 11.51
C ASN A 247 -15.61 -1.14 10.41
N ILE A 248 -15.25 -1.48 9.20
CA ILE A 248 -15.46 -0.58 8.05
C ILE A 248 -16.94 -0.66 7.68
N ALA A 249 -17.73 0.27 8.18
CA ALA A 249 -19.10 0.48 7.71
C ALA A 249 -19.03 1.05 6.29
N GLY A 250 -19.46 0.27 5.29
CA GLY A 250 -19.64 0.82 3.93
C GLY A 250 -19.39 -0.10 2.76
N THR A 251 -18.97 -1.37 2.95
CA THR A 251 -18.88 -2.34 1.84
C THR A 251 -19.99 -3.39 2.01
N THR A 252 -21.09 -3.17 1.30
CA THR A 252 -22.19 -4.13 1.17
C THR A 252 -21.70 -5.34 0.37
N ARG A 253 -21.78 -6.54 0.99
CA ARG A 253 -21.76 -7.87 0.36
C ARG A 253 -20.48 -8.70 0.34
N ASP A 254 -19.53 -8.52 1.25
CA ASP A 254 -18.58 -9.61 1.51
C ASP A 254 -18.45 -9.84 3.03
N VAL A 255 -18.36 -11.11 3.40
CA VAL A 255 -18.27 -11.64 4.77
C VAL A 255 -17.31 -10.77 5.59
N VAL A 256 -17.76 -10.22 6.72
CA VAL A 256 -16.93 -9.47 7.66
C VAL A 256 -15.93 -10.46 8.27
N GLU A 257 -14.83 -10.69 7.58
CA GLU A 257 -13.66 -11.40 8.08
C GLU A 257 -13.03 -10.49 9.16
N GLY A 258 -12.91 -11.00 10.38
CA GLY A 258 -12.32 -10.24 11.48
C GLY A 258 -10.82 -10.10 11.26
N SER A 259 -10.30 -8.90 11.15
CA SER A 259 -8.84 -8.66 11.20
C SER A 259 -8.41 -8.45 12.64
N VAL A 260 -7.28 -9.05 13.01
CA VAL A 260 -6.66 -8.94 14.34
C VAL A 260 -5.23 -8.42 14.17
N THR A 261 -4.85 -7.40 14.92
CA THR A 261 -3.46 -6.92 14.94
C THR A 261 -2.77 -7.47 16.18
N VAL A 262 -1.71 -8.23 15.99
CA VAL A 262 -0.89 -8.79 17.06
C VAL A 262 0.53 -8.25 16.91
N ASP A 263 0.96 -7.41 17.84
CA ASP A 263 2.28 -6.77 17.87
C ASP A 263 2.69 -6.16 16.49
N ASP A 264 1.80 -5.30 15.96
CA ASP A 264 1.89 -4.62 14.65
C ASP A 264 1.74 -5.52 13.41
N ILE A 265 1.48 -6.82 13.56
CA ILE A 265 1.19 -7.74 12.46
C ILE A 265 -0.32 -7.81 12.26
N LEU A 266 -0.79 -7.48 11.08
CA LEU A 266 -2.19 -7.62 10.70
C LEU A 266 -2.46 -9.06 10.24
N LEU A 267 -3.33 -9.76 10.95
CA LEU A 267 -3.81 -11.10 10.61
C LEU A 267 -5.27 -10.99 10.14
N ASN A 268 -5.54 -11.36 8.90
CA ASN A 268 -6.89 -11.42 8.35
C ASN A 268 -7.44 -12.83 8.54
N MET A 269 -8.36 -12.99 9.48
CA MET A 269 -8.90 -14.29 9.85
C MET A 269 -9.91 -14.78 8.82
N ILE A 270 -9.65 -15.92 8.21
CA ILE A 270 -10.55 -16.57 7.25
C ILE A 270 -11.67 -17.28 8.03
N ASP A 271 -12.93 -17.01 7.65
CA ASP A 271 -14.14 -17.66 8.18
C ASP A 271 -14.32 -17.58 9.70
N THR A 272 -14.31 -16.38 10.25
CA THR A 272 -14.53 -16.16 11.70
C THR A 272 -15.93 -16.55 12.17
N ALA A 273 -16.93 -16.65 11.31
CA ALA A 273 -18.29 -17.07 11.64
C ALA A 273 -18.31 -18.52 12.21
N GLY A 274 -17.54 -19.41 11.59
CA GLY A 274 -17.41 -20.79 12.10
C GLY A 274 -16.67 -20.93 13.43
N ILE A 275 -15.90 -19.91 13.84
CA ILE A 275 -15.16 -19.93 15.13
C ILE A 275 -16.02 -19.37 16.26
N ARG A 276 -16.99 -18.47 15.96
CA ARG A 276 -17.86 -17.82 16.97
C ARG A 276 -19.14 -18.60 17.31
N GLU A 277 -19.65 -19.46 16.41
CA GLU A 277 -20.99 -20.02 16.52
C GLU A 277 -21.04 -21.49 16.99
N THR A 278 -19.97 -22.15 17.38
CA THR A 278 -20.09 -23.57 17.69
C THR A 278 -19.81 -23.96 19.09
N ASP A 279 -20.92 -24.36 19.77
CA ASP A 279 -20.87 -25.53 20.66
C ASP A 279 -21.62 -26.78 20.12
N ASN A 280 -22.38 -26.75 19.01
CA ASN A 280 -23.24 -27.94 18.80
C ASN A 280 -23.68 -28.40 17.41
N ILE A 281 -23.26 -27.88 16.27
CA ILE A 281 -23.73 -28.47 14.98
C ILE A 281 -22.62 -28.45 13.92
N VAL A 282 -22.30 -29.65 13.37
CA VAL A 282 -21.65 -30.01 12.11
C VAL A 282 -20.31 -30.76 12.24
N GLU A 283 -20.39 -32.01 12.61
CA GLU A 283 -19.25 -32.99 12.59
C GLU A 283 -18.82 -33.44 11.17
N SER A 284 -19.64 -33.27 10.13
CA SER A 284 -19.32 -33.80 8.78
C SER A 284 -18.84 -32.77 7.74
N LEU A 285 -19.00 -31.49 8.01
CA LEU A 285 -18.52 -30.39 7.13
C LEU A 285 -17.07 -29.94 7.41
N GLY A 286 -16.44 -30.49 8.46
CA GLY A 286 -15.18 -29.98 8.98
C GLY A 286 -13.96 -30.14 8.05
N VAL A 287 -13.84 -31.28 7.35
CA VAL A 287 -12.62 -31.57 6.56
C VAL A 287 -12.62 -30.85 5.21
N GLU A 288 -13.74 -30.78 4.51
CA GLU A 288 -13.82 -30.07 3.24
C GLU A 288 -13.67 -28.55 3.44
N LYS A 289 -14.35 -28.02 4.45
CA LYS A 289 -14.23 -26.61 4.79
C LYS A 289 -12.80 -26.22 5.21
N SER A 290 -12.14 -27.10 5.99
CA SER A 290 -10.73 -26.93 6.35
C SER A 290 -9.82 -26.92 5.12
N LYS A 291 -10.08 -27.76 4.12
CA LYS A 291 -9.31 -27.74 2.85
C LYS A 291 -9.48 -26.45 2.06
N GLU A 292 -10.68 -25.87 2.03
CA GLU A 292 -10.91 -24.60 1.37
C GLU A 292 -10.22 -23.44 2.10
N MET A 293 -10.27 -23.44 3.43
CA MET A 293 -9.58 -22.45 4.25
C MET A 293 -8.06 -22.52 4.05
N ILE A 294 -7.49 -23.73 4.09
CA ILE A 294 -6.06 -23.97 3.87
C ILE A 294 -5.59 -23.42 2.50
N LYS A 295 -6.37 -23.64 1.45
CA LYS A 295 -6.01 -23.15 0.10
C LYS A 295 -5.97 -21.63 -0.03
N LYS A 296 -6.71 -20.91 0.82
CA LYS A 296 -6.79 -19.44 0.79
C LYS A 296 -5.85 -18.79 1.80
N ALA A 297 -5.27 -19.56 2.69
CA ALA A 297 -4.47 -19.06 3.79
C ALA A 297 -2.99 -18.91 3.42
N ASP A 298 -2.40 -17.76 3.77
CA ASP A 298 -0.96 -17.54 3.78
C ASP A 298 -0.30 -18.17 5.02
N LEU A 299 -1.08 -18.31 6.11
CA LEU A 299 -0.67 -18.91 7.38
C LEU A 299 -1.76 -19.81 7.93
N VAL A 300 -1.38 -21.00 8.34
CA VAL A 300 -2.26 -21.94 9.05
C VAL A 300 -1.82 -22.06 10.51
N LEU A 301 -2.69 -21.68 11.44
CA LEU A 301 -2.53 -21.90 12.87
C LEU A 301 -3.23 -23.21 13.23
N LEU A 302 -2.47 -24.30 13.33
CA LEU A 302 -3.00 -25.61 13.69
C LEU A 302 -3.00 -25.77 15.21
N VAL A 303 -4.19 -25.78 15.83
CA VAL A 303 -4.36 -25.82 17.27
C VAL A 303 -4.63 -27.25 17.71
N ILE A 304 -3.77 -27.78 18.59
CA ILE A 304 -3.83 -29.13 19.19
C ILE A 304 -4.03 -28.97 20.71
N ASP A 305 -4.84 -29.86 21.31
CA ASP A 305 -5.01 -29.95 22.77
C ASP A 305 -3.83 -30.65 23.42
N GLY A 306 -2.91 -29.91 24.03
CA GLY A 306 -1.71 -30.42 24.64
C GLY A 306 -1.96 -31.36 25.87
N SER A 307 -3.15 -31.27 26.48
CA SER A 307 -3.50 -32.08 27.68
C SER A 307 -3.91 -33.50 27.37
N LYS A 308 -4.00 -33.91 26.07
CA LYS A 308 -4.42 -35.23 25.61
C LYS A 308 -3.40 -35.80 24.63
N GLU A 309 -3.42 -37.14 24.47
CA GLU A 309 -2.65 -37.76 23.39
C GLU A 309 -3.28 -37.52 22.02
N LEU A 310 -2.46 -37.54 20.96
CA LEU A 310 -2.91 -37.36 19.58
C LEU A 310 -3.82 -38.50 19.14
N ASP A 311 -5.01 -38.19 18.68
CA ASP A 311 -5.90 -39.15 18.04
C ASP A 311 -5.80 -39.16 16.50
N GLN A 312 -6.66 -39.94 15.85
CA GLN A 312 -6.64 -40.10 14.40
C GLN A 312 -7.03 -38.81 13.65
N GLU A 313 -7.88 -37.94 14.24
CA GLU A 313 -8.26 -36.64 13.63
C GLU A 313 -7.12 -35.65 13.70
N ASP A 314 -6.40 -35.56 14.83
CA ASP A 314 -5.21 -34.74 14.97
C ASP A 314 -4.16 -35.11 13.91
N LYS A 315 -3.91 -36.44 13.74
CA LYS A 315 -2.96 -36.93 12.72
C LYS A 315 -3.37 -36.56 11.30
N LYS A 316 -4.66 -36.66 10.96
CA LYS A 316 -5.18 -36.23 9.65
C LYS A 316 -5.00 -34.74 9.41
N LEU A 317 -5.23 -33.89 10.43
CA LEU A 317 -5.03 -32.45 10.32
C LEU A 317 -3.56 -32.10 10.17
N LEU A 318 -2.67 -32.82 10.87
CA LEU A 318 -1.22 -32.67 10.70
C LEU A 318 -0.76 -33.02 9.28
N GLU A 319 -1.25 -34.15 8.71
CA GLU A 319 -0.96 -34.55 7.33
C GLU A 319 -1.53 -33.51 6.33
N LEU A 320 -2.79 -33.09 6.53
CA LEU A 320 -3.46 -32.13 5.62
C LEU A 320 -2.75 -30.77 5.56
N THR A 321 -2.05 -30.38 6.60
CA THR A 321 -1.36 -29.10 6.70
C THR A 321 0.15 -29.20 6.51
N GLU A 322 0.69 -30.38 6.17
CA GLU A 322 2.14 -30.62 6.09
C GLU A 322 2.84 -29.73 5.05
N ASP A 323 2.24 -29.61 3.86
CA ASP A 323 2.78 -28.82 2.75
C ASP A 323 2.39 -27.34 2.80
N THR A 324 1.91 -26.84 3.96
CA THR A 324 1.45 -25.47 4.11
C THR A 324 2.39 -24.65 4.99
N ASN A 325 2.29 -23.35 4.91
CA ASN A 325 2.97 -22.42 5.82
C ASN A 325 2.26 -22.46 7.19
N ARG A 326 2.50 -23.52 7.99
CA ARG A 326 1.81 -23.73 9.27
C ARG A 326 2.66 -23.40 10.47
N ILE A 327 1.97 -23.05 11.56
CA ILE A 327 2.47 -23.03 12.94
C ILE A 327 1.62 -23.99 13.76
N VAL A 328 2.26 -24.98 14.35
CA VAL A 328 1.60 -25.94 15.26
C VAL A 328 1.56 -25.33 16.66
N ILE A 329 0.35 -25.21 17.20
CA ILE A 329 0.08 -24.61 18.50
C ILE A 329 -0.41 -25.70 19.47
N ILE A 330 0.37 -25.97 20.48
CA ILE A 330 0.04 -26.89 21.57
C ILE A 330 -0.63 -26.07 22.67
N ASN A 331 -1.96 -26.03 22.63
CA ASN A 331 -2.76 -25.24 23.56
C ASN A 331 -3.06 -26.01 24.86
N LYS A 332 -3.51 -25.30 25.89
CA LYS A 332 -3.79 -25.78 27.25
C LYS A 332 -2.54 -26.25 28.00
N ALA A 333 -1.43 -25.55 27.82
CA ALA A 333 -0.18 -25.82 28.52
C ALA A 333 -0.35 -25.75 30.06
N ASP A 334 -1.32 -24.97 30.54
CA ASP A 334 -1.73 -24.90 31.95
C ASP A 334 -2.21 -26.25 32.56
N LEU A 335 -2.64 -27.19 31.73
CA LEU A 335 -3.10 -28.53 32.15
C LEU A 335 -2.00 -29.63 32.07
N GLY A 336 -0.79 -29.24 31.67
CA GLY A 336 0.35 -30.13 31.46
C GLY A 336 0.36 -30.79 30.07
N LYS A 337 1.57 -31.03 29.55
CA LYS A 337 1.79 -31.59 28.21
C LYS A 337 1.78 -33.11 28.24
N LYS A 338 0.89 -33.72 27.46
CA LYS A 338 0.82 -35.18 27.21
C LYS A 338 1.10 -35.55 25.76
N VAL A 339 1.11 -34.56 24.88
CA VAL A 339 1.36 -34.74 23.44
C VAL A 339 2.86 -34.77 23.18
N ASP A 340 3.31 -35.77 22.43
CA ASP A 340 4.68 -35.84 21.89
C ASP A 340 4.66 -35.25 20.46
N LEU A 341 4.72 -33.93 20.39
CA LEU A 341 4.69 -33.14 19.15
C LEU A 341 5.55 -31.90 19.30
N GLU A 342 6.27 -31.54 18.25
CA GLU A 342 7.00 -30.32 18.17
C GLU A 342 6.04 -29.16 17.79
N GLY A 343 6.04 -28.10 18.56
CA GLY A 343 5.16 -26.95 18.36
C GLY A 343 5.28 -25.93 19.47
N ILE A 344 4.55 -24.81 19.32
CA ILE A 344 4.55 -23.72 20.29
C ILE A 344 3.55 -24.04 21.40
N GLU A 345 4.03 -24.08 22.63
CA GLU A 345 3.20 -24.29 23.82
C GLU A 345 2.59 -22.94 24.27
N ILE A 346 1.26 -22.89 24.38
CA ILE A 346 0.54 -21.72 24.87
C ILE A 346 -0.59 -22.10 25.81
N SER A 347 -1.03 -21.13 26.63
CA SER A 347 -2.32 -21.19 27.32
C SER A 347 -3.20 -20.04 26.83
N ALA A 348 -4.04 -20.33 25.86
CA ALA A 348 -4.98 -19.33 25.34
C ALA A 348 -5.95 -18.83 26.42
N LYS A 349 -6.21 -19.62 27.48
CA LYS A 349 -7.03 -19.22 28.61
C LYS A 349 -6.33 -18.16 29.48
N GLU A 350 -5.02 -18.27 29.66
CA GLU A 350 -4.20 -17.32 30.42
C GLU A 350 -3.73 -16.16 29.56
N GLN A 351 -4.13 -16.11 28.29
CA GLN A 351 -3.79 -15.06 27.32
C GLN A 351 -2.29 -14.95 27.03
N ASP A 352 -1.52 -16.03 27.26
CA ASP A 352 -0.09 -16.08 26.90
C ASP A 352 0.07 -16.52 25.44
N ILE A 353 0.26 -15.53 24.56
CA ILE A 353 0.47 -15.72 23.11
C ILE A 353 1.80 -15.16 22.62
N LEU A 354 2.68 -14.72 23.53
CA LEU A 354 3.97 -14.10 23.18
C LEU A 354 4.86 -15.02 22.33
N ALA A 355 4.85 -16.33 22.62
CA ALA A 355 5.61 -17.31 21.84
C ALA A 355 5.09 -17.40 20.39
N LEU A 356 3.77 -17.37 20.20
CA LEU A 356 3.13 -17.39 18.90
C LEU A 356 3.51 -16.15 18.08
N THR A 357 3.45 -14.96 18.68
CA THR A 357 3.81 -13.70 18.02
C THR A 357 5.26 -13.72 17.54
N LYS A 358 6.18 -14.19 18.37
CA LYS A 358 7.61 -14.33 18.00
C LYS A 358 7.80 -15.28 16.82
N GLU A 359 7.07 -16.40 16.78
CA GLU A 359 7.21 -17.37 15.70
C GLU A 359 6.60 -16.86 14.39
N ILE A 360 5.48 -16.12 14.44
CA ILE A 360 4.93 -15.45 13.26
C ILE A 360 5.95 -14.45 12.69
N LYS A 361 6.57 -13.63 13.55
CA LYS A 361 7.63 -12.69 13.15
C LYS A 361 8.80 -13.40 12.47
N LYS A 362 9.27 -14.48 13.07
CA LYS A 362 10.39 -15.28 12.54
C LYS A 362 10.04 -15.90 11.19
N LYS A 363 8.85 -16.50 11.08
CA LYS A 363 8.40 -17.21 9.88
C LYS A 363 8.27 -16.33 8.64
N PHE A 364 7.87 -15.09 8.83
CA PHE A 364 7.74 -14.08 7.76
C PHE A 364 8.94 -13.13 7.68
N ASN A 365 10.06 -13.41 8.35
CA ASN A 365 11.28 -12.60 8.39
C ASN A 365 11.05 -11.14 8.80
N LEU A 366 10.05 -10.87 9.63
CA LEU A 366 9.62 -9.53 9.98
C LEU A 366 10.65 -8.76 10.83
N GLY A 367 11.58 -9.44 11.47
CA GLY A 367 12.65 -8.85 12.26
C GLY A 367 13.81 -8.26 11.44
N LEU A 368 13.99 -8.70 10.19
CA LEU A 368 15.06 -8.22 9.31
C LEU A 368 14.69 -6.91 8.60
N ILE A 369 13.41 -6.62 8.49
CA ILE A 369 12.88 -5.48 7.73
C ILE A 369 13.02 -4.16 8.49
N SER A 370 13.22 -4.19 9.81
CA SER A 370 13.26 -2.98 10.65
C SER A 370 14.60 -2.20 10.65
N ASN A 371 15.69 -2.79 10.14
CA ASN A 371 17.05 -2.28 10.37
C ASN A 371 17.85 -1.87 9.12
N GLN A 372 17.31 -1.91 7.91
CA GLN A 372 18.03 -1.51 6.70
C GLN A 372 17.27 -0.43 5.92
N GLU A 373 18.03 0.47 5.29
CA GLU A 373 17.56 1.44 4.29
C GLU A 373 17.18 0.69 2.99
N GLU A 374 16.27 -0.28 3.08
CA GLU A 374 15.86 -1.06 1.93
C GLU A 374 14.66 -0.41 1.25
N TYR A 375 14.70 -0.41 -0.07
CA TYR A 375 13.64 0.05 -0.95
C TYR A 375 12.66 -1.10 -1.18
N TYR A 376 11.34 -0.81 -1.12
CA TYR A 376 10.32 -1.84 -1.27
C TYR A 376 9.19 -1.36 -2.15
N LEU A 377 8.78 -2.18 -3.09
CA LEU A 377 7.58 -1.94 -3.88
C LEU A 377 6.35 -2.36 -3.08
N THR A 378 5.46 -1.42 -2.83
CA THR A 378 4.26 -1.66 -2.02
C THR A 378 3.00 -1.88 -2.85
N ASN A 379 3.10 -1.73 -4.18
CA ASN A 379 1.98 -1.75 -5.10
C ASN A 379 2.15 -2.85 -6.15
N ALA A 380 1.08 -3.60 -6.42
CA ALA A 380 1.08 -4.69 -7.41
C ALA A 380 1.48 -4.21 -8.82
N ARG A 381 1.07 -2.99 -9.24
CA ARG A 381 1.46 -2.40 -10.52
C ARG A 381 2.96 -2.22 -10.62
N GLN A 382 3.58 -1.62 -9.59
CA GLN A 382 5.03 -1.39 -9.54
C GLN A 382 5.79 -2.72 -9.59
N THR A 383 5.36 -3.71 -8.81
CA THR A 383 5.97 -5.04 -8.79
C THR A 383 5.89 -5.72 -10.15
N GLN A 384 4.71 -5.73 -10.79
CA GLN A 384 4.53 -6.31 -12.12
C GLN A 384 5.38 -5.63 -13.20
N LEU A 385 5.53 -4.31 -13.14
CA LEU A 385 6.37 -3.56 -14.07
C LEU A 385 7.85 -3.85 -13.85
N LEU A 386 8.30 -3.97 -12.59
CA LEU A 386 9.69 -4.36 -12.30
C LEU A 386 9.96 -5.81 -12.69
N GLU A 387 9.00 -6.73 -12.49
CA GLU A 387 9.10 -8.12 -12.97
C GLU A 387 9.21 -8.17 -14.51
N LYS A 388 8.43 -7.39 -15.25
CA LYS A 388 8.55 -7.28 -16.71
C LYS A 388 9.90 -6.71 -17.12
N ALA A 389 10.36 -5.65 -16.46
CA ALA A 389 11.69 -5.07 -16.72
C ALA A 389 12.80 -6.11 -16.50
N ALA A 390 12.72 -6.90 -15.42
CA ALA A 390 13.68 -7.96 -15.16
C ALA A 390 13.65 -9.08 -16.21
N VAL A 391 12.46 -9.45 -16.71
CA VAL A 391 12.32 -10.45 -17.78
C VAL A 391 12.98 -9.96 -19.07
N SER A 392 12.71 -8.72 -19.50
CA SER A 392 13.33 -8.13 -20.69
C SER A 392 14.86 -8.03 -20.52
N LEU A 393 15.35 -7.58 -19.37
CA LEU A 393 16.79 -7.53 -19.07
C LEU A 393 17.43 -8.92 -19.07
N GLN A 394 16.73 -9.95 -18.56
CA GLN A 394 17.21 -11.34 -18.62
C GLN A 394 17.32 -11.84 -20.06
N SER A 395 16.33 -11.50 -20.92
CA SER A 395 16.39 -11.84 -22.36
C SER A 395 17.63 -11.22 -23.02
N ALA A 396 17.91 -9.95 -22.74
CA ALA A 396 19.11 -9.27 -23.22
C ALA A 396 20.41 -9.96 -22.72
N ILE A 397 20.48 -10.34 -21.45
CA ILE A 397 21.63 -11.07 -20.86
C ILE A 397 21.82 -12.42 -21.55
N ASP A 398 20.78 -13.17 -21.82
CA ASP A 398 20.87 -14.47 -22.46
C ASP A 398 21.26 -14.34 -23.94
N ALA A 399 20.78 -13.29 -24.63
CA ALA A 399 21.20 -12.94 -25.97
C ALA A 399 22.69 -12.57 -26.02
N MET A 400 23.22 -11.80 -25.05
CA MET A 400 24.65 -11.48 -24.91
C MET A 400 25.48 -12.75 -24.74
N LYS A 401 25.04 -13.70 -23.90
CA LYS A 401 25.75 -15.00 -23.73
C LYS A 401 25.79 -15.84 -24.99
N MET A 402 24.79 -15.70 -25.86
CA MET A 402 24.70 -16.39 -27.15
C MET A 402 25.44 -15.65 -28.27
N SER A 403 26.11 -14.53 -27.98
CA SER A 403 26.78 -13.66 -28.95
C SER A 403 25.87 -13.21 -30.08
N ILE A 404 24.60 -12.91 -29.76
CA ILE A 404 23.63 -12.32 -30.67
C ILE A 404 24.08 -10.89 -31.03
N PRO A 405 23.87 -10.41 -32.26
CA PRO A 405 24.22 -9.05 -32.66
C PRO A 405 23.60 -7.98 -31.74
N ALA A 406 24.39 -6.93 -31.47
CA ALA A 406 24.07 -5.90 -30.48
C ALA A 406 22.79 -5.11 -30.80
N ASP A 407 22.49 -4.93 -32.10
CA ASP A 407 21.26 -4.27 -32.59
C ASP A 407 19.95 -5.00 -32.18
N LEU A 408 20.02 -6.32 -32.03
CA LEU A 408 18.88 -7.12 -31.57
C LEU A 408 18.77 -7.13 -30.04
N ILE A 409 19.86 -6.98 -29.32
CA ILE A 409 19.91 -6.97 -27.87
C ILE A 409 19.33 -5.64 -27.30
N VAL A 410 19.58 -4.56 -28.02
CA VAL A 410 19.22 -3.20 -27.57
C VAL A 410 17.71 -3.03 -27.40
N GLU A 411 16.89 -3.74 -28.17
CA GLU A 411 15.43 -3.67 -28.11
C GLU A 411 14.91 -4.20 -26.76
N ASP A 412 15.41 -5.34 -26.28
CA ASP A 412 15.07 -5.89 -24.97
C ASP A 412 15.47 -4.94 -23.81
N LEU A 413 16.61 -4.24 -23.94
CA LEU A 413 17.05 -3.26 -22.96
C LEU A 413 16.13 -2.03 -22.94
N TYR A 414 15.67 -1.56 -24.10
CA TYR A 414 14.69 -0.47 -24.20
C TYR A 414 13.33 -0.85 -23.60
N ASP A 415 12.89 -2.09 -23.80
CA ASP A 415 11.67 -2.61 -23.20
C ASP A 415 11.79 -2.61 -21.66
N SER A 416 12.92 -3.07 -21.14
CA SER A 416 13.20 -3.01 -19.70
C SER A 416 13.18 -1.57 -19.19
N TRP A 417 13.84 -0.64 -19.89
CA TRP A 417 13.88 0.78 -19.53
C TRP A 417 12.50 1.46 -19.59
N SER A 418 11.68 1.10 -20.58
CA SER A 418 10.32 1.59 -20.72
C SER A 418 9.44 1.16 -19.53
N CYS A 419 9.56 -0.10 -19.07
CA CYS A 419 8.86 -0.56 -17.88
C CYS A 419 9.27 0.23 -16.63
N LEU A 420 10.57 0.54 -16.44
CA LEU A 420 11.04 1.36 -15.32
C LEU A 420 10.49 2.79 -15.38
N LYS A 421 10.40 3.40 -16.58
CA LYS A 421 9.76 4.72 -16.77
C LYS A 421 8.29 4.70 -16.42
N GLU A 422 7.59 3.64 -16.77
CA GLU A 422 6.16 3.49 -16.49
C GLU A 422 5.89 3.37 -14.97
N ILE A 423 6.82 2.82 -14.17
CA ILE A 423 6.69 2.82 -12.70
C ILE A 423 6.55 4.24 -12.17
N LEU A 424 7.35 5.17 -12.66
CA LEU A 424 7.32 6.60 -12.27
C LEU A 424 6.20 7.40 -12.95
N GLY A 425 5.53 6.82 -13.95
CA GLY A 425 4.48 7.48 -14.73
C GLY A 425 5.00 8.36 -15.86
N GLU A 426 6.29 8.31 -16.23
CA GLU A 426 6.88 9.18 -17.25
C GLU A 426 6.32 8.96 -18.66
N GLN A 427 5.70 7.80 -18.93
CA GLN A 427 5.05 7.44 -20.19
C GLN A 427 3.61 6.96 -20.00
N ALA A 428 3.01 7.24 -18.84
CA ALA A 428 1.66 6.79 -18.54
C ALA A 428 0.65 7.44 -19.48
N LYS A 429 -0.18 6.63 -20.13
CA LYS A 429 -1.29 7.10 -20.95
C LYS A 429 -2.36 7.79 -20.09
N GLU A 430 -3.02 8.79 -20.62
CA GLU A 430 -4.03 9.58 -19.87
C GLU A 430 -5.15 8.68 -19.32
N ASP A 431 -5.65 7.73 -20.10
CA ASP A 431 -6.68 6.78 -19.67
C ASP A 431 -6.24 5.95 -18.45
N LEU A 432 -4.97 5.54 -18.40
CA LEU A 432 -4.41 4.79 -17.27
C LEU A 432 -4.32 5.66 -16.01
N LEU A 433 -3.90 6.91 -16.17
CA LEU A 433 -3.84 7.88 -15.07
C LEU A 433 -5.24 8.11 -14.50
N ASP A 434 -6.24 8.31 -15.36
CA ASP A 434 -7.62 8.50 -14.94
C ASP A 434 -8.16 7.31 -14.16
N GLU A 435 -7.90 6.09 -14.60
CA GLU A 435 -8.32 4.88 -13.90
C GLU A 435 -7.62 4.73 -12.54
N LEU A 436 -6.33 5.02 -12.47
CA LEU A 436 -5.57 4.99 -11.23
C LEU A 436 -6.08 6.02 -10.21
N PHE A 437 -6.24 7.27 -10.63
CA PHE A 437 -6.68 8.34 -9.72
C PHE A 437 -8.14 8.21 -9.30
N LYS A 438 -9.02 7.57 -10.08
CA LYS A 438 -10.39 7.24 -9.66
C LYS A 438 -10.47 6.34 -8.41
N ARG A 439 -9.40 5.61 -8.09
CA ARG A 439 -9.31 4.79 -6.86
C ARG A 439 -8.97 5.62 -5.61
N PHE A 440 -8.56 6.88 -5.79
CA PHE A 440 -8.20 7.77 -4.69
C PHE A 440 -9.43 8.40 -4.03
N CYS A 441 -9.24 8.97 -2.83
CA CYS A 441 -10.30 9.66 -2.13
C CYS A 441 -10.65 11.00 -2.80
N ILE A 442 -11.92 11.43 -2.70
CA ILE A 442 -12.34 12.78 -3.09
C ILE A 442 -11.65 13.79 -2.16
N GLY A 443 -11.15 14.91 -2.72
CA GLY A 443 -10.44 15.94 -1.96
C GLY A 443 -8.92 15.68 -1.83
N LYS A 444 -8.43 14.63 -2.50
CA LYS A 444 -7.00 14.33 -2.65
C LYS A 444 -6.60 14.07 -4.08
#